data_b584474d46d9c4b9d6d9d90bf32e68af
#
_entry.id   b584474d46d9c4b9d6d9d90bf32e68af
#
_cell.length_a   1.000
_cell.length_b   1.000
_cell.length_c   1.000
_cell.angle_alpha   90.00
_cell.angle_beta   90.00
_cell.angle_gamma   90.00
#
_symmetry.space_group_name_H-M   'P 1'
#
loop_
_entity.id
_entity.type
_entity.pdbx_description
1 polymer ?
#
loop_
_entity_poly.entity_id
_entity_poly.type
_entity_poly.pdbx_seq_one_letter_code
_entity_poly.pdbx_strand_id
1 'polypeptide(L)'
;NIALPLQIEGQSKKMIKEKVNEFLEKVGLNHREKYYPQQLSGGEKQRVSIARALVKNPLVILADEPTGNLDPNVSDEILDLLEIATDSGAAVLMSTHNFPLIQPRKKRFIELDEGRLVTQ
;
A
#
# COMPACT_ATOMS: atom_id res chain seq x y z
N ASN A 1 14.33 -0.91 -3.42
CA ASN A 1 13.12 -0.12 -3.71
C ASN A 1 12.57 0.61 -2.48
N ILE A 2 12.31 -0.06 -1.36
CA ILE A 2 11.79 0.58 -0.13
C ILE A 2 12.79 1.59 0.45
N ALA A 3 14.09 1.32 0.35
CA ALA A 3 15.15 2.21 0.83
C ALA A 3 15.28 3.51 0.02
N LEU A 4 14.86 3.53 -1.23
CA LEU A 4 15.09 4.65 -2.14
C LEU A 4 14.56 6.00 -1.63
N PRO A 5 13.32 6.12 -1.13
CA PRO A 5 12.83 7.38 -0.57
C PRO A 5 13.67 7.90 0.59
N LEU A 6 14.16 7.02 1.46
CA LEU A 6 14.99 7.37 2.61
C LEU A 6 16.41 7.77 2.20
N GLN A 7 16.96 7.16 1.14
CA GLN A 7 18.23 7.54 0.56
C GLN A 7 18.19 8.95 -0.03
N ILE A 8 17.10 9.29 -0.72
CA ILE A 8 16.87 10.63 -1.28
C ILE A 8 16.79 11.68 -0.16
N GLU A 9 16.24 11.35 1.00
CA GLU A 9 16.19 12.22 2.18
C GLU A 9 17.53 12.33 2.92
N GLY A 10 18.57 11.61 2.50
CA GLY A 10 19.90 11.68 3.12
C GLY A 10 20.00 11.01 4.49
N GLN A 11 19.11 10.07 4.82
CA GLN A 11 19.15 9.34 6.08
C GLN A 11 20.38 8.43 6.17
N SER A 12 20.86 8.14 7.38
CA SER A 12 22.00 7.25 7.59
C SER A 12 21.71 5.81 7.15
N LYS A 13 22.74 5.10 6.67
CA LYS A 13 22.62 3.70 6.23
C LYS A 13 22.02 2.79 7.30
N LYS A 14 22.33 3.03 8.57
CA LYS A 14 21.80 2.25 9.71
C LYS A 14 20.30 2.47 9.87
N MET A 15 19.85 3.73 9.89
CA MET A 15 18.42 4.07 9.99
C MET A 15 17.61 3.56 8.80
N ILE A 16 18.18 3.65 7.58
CA ILE A 16 17.55 3.11 6.37
C ILE A 16 17.33 1.60 6.52
N LYS A 17 18.35 0.85 6.95
CA LYS A 17 18.26 -0.60 7.11
C LYS A 17 17.20 -1.00 8.15
N GLU A 18 17.18 -0.33 9.29
CA GLU A 18 16.20 -0.58 10.36
C GLU A 18 14.76 -0.35 9.87
N LYS A 19 14.50 0.79 9.23
CA LYS A 19 13.16 1.10 8.67
C LYS A 19 12.75 0.15 7.55
N VAL A 20 13.66 -0.19 6.64
CA VAL A 20 13.37 -1.14 5.54
C VAL A 20 12.99 -2.50 6.12
N ASN A 21 13.73 -3.02 7.10
CA ASN A 21 13.42 -4.30 7.73
C ASN A 21 12.05 -4.26 8.43
N GLU A 22 11.76 -3.20 9.18
CA GLU A 22 10.45 -3.00 9.81
C GLU A 22 9.30 -3.05 8.78
N PHE A 23 9.44 -2.36 7.66
CA PHE A 23 8.40 -2.36 6.62
C PHE A 23 8.31 -3.67 5.85
N LEU A 24 9.43 -4.35 5.59
CA LEU A 24 9.41 -5.69 5.00
C LEU A 24 8.69 -6.69 5.90
N GLU A 25 8.87 -6.60 7.22
CA GLU A 25 8.16 -7.43 8.18
C GLU A 25 6.66 -7.11 8.19
N LYS A 26 6.27 -5.83 8.25
CA LYS A 26 4.87 -5.38 8.20
C LYS A 26 4.13 -5.85 6.95
N VAL A 27 4.81 -5.91 5.81
CA VAL A 27 4.21 -6.38 4.55
C VAL A 27 4.43 -7.88 4.28
N GLY A 28 4.98 -8.63 5.24
CA GLY A 28 5.20 -10.07 5.12
C GLY A 28 6.28 -10.48 4.10
N LEU A 29 7.24 -9.61 3.82
CA LEU A 29 8.28 -9.81 2.81
C LEU A 29 9.71 -9.83 3.38
N ASN A 30 9.88 -10.06 4.67
CA ASN A 30 11.20 -10.10 5.33
C ASN A 30 12.17 -11.12 4.70
N HIS A 31 11.65 -12.23 4.13
CA HIS A 31 12.42 -13.25 3.42
C HIS A 31 12.77 -12.87 1.97
N ARG A 32 12.26 -11.73 1.46
CA ARG A 32 12.47 -11.22 0.09
C ARG A 32 13.38 -9.98 0.03
N GLU A 33 14.07 -9.63 1.11
CA GLU A 33 14.91 -8.41 1.23
C GLU A 33 15.86 -8.21 0.04
N LYS A 34 16.46 -9.29 -0.46
CA LYS A 34 17.44 -9.26 -1.56
C LYS A 34 16.85 -9.52 -2.95
N TYR A 35 15.53 -9.65 -3.06
CA TYR A 35 14.90 -9.96 -4.33
C TYR A 35 14.75 -8.69 -5.19
N TYR A 36 14.98 -8.85 -6.49
CA TYR A 36 14.67 -7.83 -7.48
C TYR A 36 13.18 -7.88 -7.85
N PRO A 37 12.60 -6.76 -8.35
CA PRO A 37 11.19 -6.72 -8.73
C PRO A 37 10.74 -7.82 -9.67
N GLN A 38 11.60 -8.27 -10.59
CA GLN A 38 11.29 -9.34 -11.53
C GLN A 38 11.11 -10.72 -10.87
N GLN A 39 11.63 -10.90 -9.67
CA GLN A 39 11.57 -12.14 -8.90
C GLN A 39 10.33 -12.20 -7.98
N LEU A 40 9.53 -11.14 -7.95
CA LEU A 40 8.36 -11.00 -7.08
C LEU A 40 7.07 -11.30 -7.84
N SER A 41 6.10 -11.92 -7.17
CA SER A 41 4.72 -12.04 -7.66
C SER A 41 4.04 -10.67 -7.79
N GLY A 42 2.88 -10.61 -8.47
CA GLY A 42 2.09 -9.38 -8.58
C GLY A 42 1.71 -8.80 -7.22
N GLY A 43 1.23 -9.63 -6.30
CA GLY A 43 0.88 -9.21 -4.94
C GLY A 43 2.09 -8.77 -4.12
N GLU A 44 3.23 -9.46 -4.23
CA GLU A 44 4.48 -9.06 -3.57
C GLU A 44 4.98 -7.70 -4.10
N LYS A 45 4.91 -7.46 -5.42
CA LYS A 45 5.24 -6.16 -6.02
C LYS A 45 4.35 -5.05 -5.48
N GLN A 46 3.06 -5.32 -5.35
CA GLN A 46 2.10 -4.35 -4.81
C GLN A 46 2.40 -4.03 -3.34
N ARG A 47 2.66 -5.04 -2.52
CA ARG A 47 3.08 -4.83 -1.11
C ARG A 47 4.36 -4.02 -0.99
N VAL A 48 5.36 -4.27 -1.83
CA VAL A 48 6.59 -3.45 -1.87
C VAL A 48 6.29 -2.01 -2.27
N SER A 49 5.38 -1.80 -3.22
CA SER A 49 4.97 -0.45 -3.64
C SER A 49 4.32 0.33 -2.50
N ILE A 50 3.42 -0.32 -1.75
CA ILE A 50 2.78 0.28 -0.57
C ILE A 50 3.81 0.54 0.53
N ALA A 51 4.68 -0.41 0.85
CA ALA A 51 5.74 -0.23 1.83
C ALA A 51 6.64 0.95 1.48
N ARG A 52 6.99 1.11 0.21
CA ARG A 52 7.76 2.26 -0.28
C ARG A 52 7.03 3.60 -0.08
N ALA A 53 5.72 3.63 -0.27
CA ALA A 53 4.92 4.82 0.00
C ALA A 53 4.85 5.14 1.49
N LEU A 54 4.72 4.12 2.33
CA LEU A 54 4.55 4.25 3.79
C LEU A 54 5.83 4.61 4.54
N VAL A 55 7.00 4.23 4.03
CA VAL A 55 8.29 4.37 4.74
C VAL A 55 8.62 5.82 5.15
N LYS A 56 8.03 6.80 4.48
CA LYS A 56 8.17 8.24 4.75
C LYS A 56 7.11 8.79 5.71
N ASN A 57 6.24 7.96 6.26
CA ASN A 57 5.10 8.38 7.06
C ASN A 57 4.26 9.49 6.37
N PRO A 58 3.68 9.22 5.19
CA PRO A 58 2.95 10.21 4.42
C PRO A 58 1.68 10.64 5.15
N LEU A 59 1.26 11.89 4.93
CA LEU A 59 -0.03 12.38 5.42
C LEU A 59 -1.20 11.88 4.56
N VAL A 60 -0.96 11.64 3.28
CA VAL A 60 -1.98 11.20 2.31
C VAL A 60 -1.39 10.11 1.41
N ILE A 61 -2.17 9.07 1.16
CA ILE A 61 -1.88 8.01 0.20
C ILE A 61 -2.97 8.01 -0.86
N LEU A 62 -2.56 8.04 -2.12
CA LEU A 62 -3.44 7.85 -3.27
C LEU A 62 -3.19 6.46 -3.84
N ALA A 63 -4.22 5.63 -3.87
CA ALA A 63 -4.15 4.27 -4.37
C ALA A 63 -5.15 4.07 -5.51
N ASP A 64 -4.63 3.90 -6.71
CA ASP A 64 -5.45 3.68 -7.91
C ASP A 64 -5.48 2.17 -8.21
N GLU A 65 -6.68 1.58 -8.10
CA GLU A 65 -6.94 0.14 -8.29
C GLU A 65 -5.89 -0.76 -7.61
N PRO A 66 -5.59 -0.60 -6.31
CA PRO A 66 -4.46 -1.27 -5.67
C PRO A 66 -4.62 -2.80 -5.58
N THR A 67 -5.82 -3.30 -5.78
CA THR A 67 -6.16 -4.73 -5.77
C THR A 67 -6.45 -5.29 -7.17
N GLY A 68 -6.25 -4.50 -8.20
CA GLY A 68 -6.54 -4.89 -9.59
C GLY A 68 -5.72 -6.11 -10.02
N ASN A 69 -6.40 -7.11 -10.62
CA ASN A 69 -5.82 -8.37 -11.12
C ASN A 69 -5.13 -9.24 -10.05
N LEU A 70 -5.45 -9.06 -8.78
CA LEU A 70 -4.99 -9.90 -7.69
C LEU A 70 -6.11 -10.85 -7.25
N ASP A 71 -5.72 -12.01 -6.68
CA ASP A 71 -6.70 -12.91 -6.08
C ASP A 71 -7.30 -12.29 -4.79
N PRO A 72 -8.47 -12.75 -4.35
CA PRO A 72 -9.18 -12.16 -3.21
C PRO A 72 -8.36 -12.12 -1.92
N ASN A 73 -7.59 -13.17 -1.61
CA ASN A 73 -6.79 -13.23 -0.38
C ASN A 73 -5.68 -12.19 -0.39
N VAL A 74 -4.95 -12.08 -1.52
CA VAL A 74 -3.90 -11.06 -1.69
C VAL A 74 -4.51 -9.66 -1.68
N SER A 75 -5.71 -9.49 -2.26
CA SER A 75 -6.44 -8.22 -2.22
C SER A 75 -6.79 -7.79 -0.80
N ASP A 76 -7.25 -8.71 0.04
CA ASP A 76 -7.50 -8.43 1.46
C ASP A 76 -6.23 -8.01 2.21
N GLU A 77 -5.11 -8.71 1.98
CA GLU A 77 -3.82 -8.33 2.57
C GLU A 77 -3.38 -6.92 2.16
N ILE A 78 -3.61 -6.52 0.91
CA ILE A 78 -3.33 -5.17 0.42
C ILE A 78 -4.21 -4.12 1.12
N LEU A 79 -5.49 -4.41 1.28
CA LEU A 79 -6.42 -3.52 1.99
C LEU A 79 -6.07 -3.38 3.47
N ASP A 80 -5.65 -4.48 4.13
CA ASP A 80 -5.17 -4.44 5.52
C ASP A 80 -3.95 -3.53 5.68
N LEU A 81 -3.01 -3.56 4.72
CA LEU A 81 -1.86 -2.64 4.73
C LEU A 81 -2.28 -1.17 4.61
N LEU A 82 -3.28 -0.86 3.79
CA LEU A 82 -3.83 0.50 3.68
C LEU A 82 -4.57 0.91 4.96
N GLU A 83 -5.22 -0.02 5.65
CA GLU A 83 -5.83 0.25 6.96
C GLU A 83 -4.77 0.53 8.04
N ILE A 84 -3.68 -0.23 8.08
CA ILE A 84 -2.53 0.06 8.96
C ILE A 84 -2.01 1.48 8.74
N ALA A 85 -2.00 1.96 7.49
CA ALA A 85 -1.62 3.33 7.18
C ALA A 85 -2.58 4.35 7.79
N THR A 86 -3.90 4.10 7.71
CA THR A 86 -4.90 5.00 8.33
C THR A 86 -4.80 5.01 9.84
N ASP A 87 -4.56 3.86 10.46
CA ASP A 87 -4.37 3.75 11.91
C ASP A 87 -3.10 4.48 12.37
N SER A 88 -2.11 4.60 11.50
CA SER A 88 -0.89 5.38 11.73
C SER A 88 -1.06 6.89 11.47
N GLY A 89 -2.26 7.34 11.08
CA GLY A 89 -2.62 8.74 10.91
C GLY A 89 -2.62 9.25 9.46
N ALA A 90 -2.35 8.41 8.46
CA ALA A 90 -2.45 8.79 7.05
C ALA A 90 -3.91 8.82 6.57
N ALA A 91 -4.25 9.79 5.71
CA ALA A 91 -5.48 9.72 4.94
C ALA A 91 -5.26 8.85 3.71
N VAL A 92 -6.15 7.89 3.44
CA VAL A 92 -6.08 7.05 2.25
C VAL A 92 -7.27 7.34 1.34
N LEU A 93 -6.98 7.72 0.10
CA LEU A 93 -7.96 7.83 -0.98
C LEU A 93 -7.69 6.74 -1.99
N MET A 94 -8.65 5.84 -2.17
CA MET A 94 -8.52 4.69 -3.05
C MET A 94 -9.60 4.70 -4.13
N SER A 95 -9.22 4.50 -5.38
CA SER A 95 -10.16 4.15 -6.45
C SER A 95 -10.28 2.64 -6.57
N THR A 96 -11.48 2.15 -6.86
CA THR A 96 -11.71 0.75 -7.19
C THR A 96 -13.08 0.57 -7.87
N HIS A 97 -13.17 -0.43 -8.74
CA HIS A 97 -14.44 -0.90 -9.29
C HIS A 97 -14.96 -2.18 -8.61
N ASN A 98 -14.19 -2.74 -7.66
CA ASN A 98 -14.56 -3.96 -6.94
C ASN A 98 -15.28 -3.63 -5.63
N PHE A 99 -16.50 -3.09 -5.72
CA PHE A 99 -17.31 -2.73 -4.56
C PHE A 99 -17.55 -3.89 -3.58
N PRO A 100 -17.85 -5.13 -4.02
CA PRO A 100 -18.04 -6.26 -3.12
C PRO A 100 -16.85 -6.54 -2.19
N LEU A 101 -15.63 -6.30 -2.65
CA LEU A 101 -14.42 -6.52 -1.87
C LEU A 101 -14.27 -5.50 -0.72
N ILE A 102 -14.68 -4.24 -0.97
CA ILE A 102 -14.47 -3.15 -0.02
C ILE A 102 -15.68 -2.88 0.88
N GLN A 103 -16.89 -3.26 0.47
CA GLN A 103 -18.12 -3.03 1.22
C GLN A 103 -18.05 -3.53 2.68
N PRO A 104 -17.50 -4.74 2.99
CA PRO A 104 -17.44 -5.25 4.35
C PRO A 104 -16.59 -4.39 5.30
N ARG A 105 -15.69 -3.58 4.76
CA ARG A 105 -14.75 -2.74 5.54
C ARG A 105 -15.37 -1.46 6.08
N LYS A 106 -16.63 -1.16 5.74
CA LYS A 106 -17.45 -0.06 6.29
C LYS A 106 -16.74 1.32 6.23
N LYS A 107 -16.01 1.59 5.15
CA LYS A 107 -15.39 2.89 4.90
C LYS A 107 -16.36 3.84 4.20
N ARG A 108 -16.02 5.13 4.15
CA ARG A 108 -16.79 6.12 3.39
C ARG A 108 -16.57 5.90 1.89
N PHE A 109 -17.65 5.84 1.14
CA PHE A 109 -17.63 5.71 -0.31
C PHE A 109 -18.03 7.00 -0.99
N ILE A 110 -17.46 7.24 -2.14
CA ILE A 110 -17.83 8.28 -3.09
C ILE A 110 -18.02 7.56 -4.42
N GLU A 111 -19.25 7.54 -4.92
CA GLU A 111 -19.56 6.92 -6.20
C GLU A 111 -19.47 7.97 -7.32
N LEU A 112 -18.79 7.60 -8.40
CA LEU A 112 -18.70 8.39 -9.62
C LEU A 112 -19.40 7.65 -10.75
N ASP A 113 -20.37 8.29 -11.38
CA ASP A 113 -21.03 7.82 -12.58
C ASP A 113 -20.94 8.87 -13.69
N GLU A 114 -20.48 8.48 -14.87
CA GLU A 114 -20.22 9.35 -16.02
C GLU A 114 -19.50 10.66 -15.66
N GLY A 115 -18.52 10.59 -14.74
CA GLY A 115 -17.74 11.74 -14.29
C GLY A 115 -18.48 12.67 -13.31
N ARG A 116 -19.63 12.27 -12.79
CA ARG A 116 -20.41 12.99 -11.78
C ARG A 116 -20.44 12.26 -10.46
N LEU A 117 -20.46 13.04 -9.37
CA LEU A 117 -20.71 12.47 -8.04
C LEU A 117 -22.15 12.00 -7.94
N VAL A 118 -22.33 10.74 -7.59
CA VAL A 118 -23.62 10.21 -7.16
C VAL A 118 -23.74 10.48 -5.66
N THR A 119 -24.58 11.45 -5.30
CA THR A 119 -24.92 11.74 -3.91
C THR A 119 -25.91 10.67 -3.42
N GLN A 120 -25.51 9.90 -2.43
CA GLN A 120 -26.46 9.08 -1.64
C GLN A 120 -27.12 9.93 -0.57
#